data_d586f851fd39fde92dac6c76f0e34691
#
_entry.id   d586f851fd39fde92dac6c76f0e34691
#
_cell.length_a   1.000
_cell.length_b   1.000
_cell.length_c   1.000
_cell.angle_alpha   90.00
_cell.angle_beta   90.00
_cell.angle_gamma   90.00
#
_symmetry.space_group_name_H-M   'P 1'
#
loop_
_entity.id
_entity.type
_entity.pdbx_description
1 polymer ?
#
loop_
_entity_poly.entity_id
_entity_poly.type
_entity_poly.pdbx_seq_one_letter_code
_entity_poly.pdbx_strand_id
1 'polypeptide(L)'
;VNSYFVIDDDSMAPLQNAVGDITVIPNETIEKQEVEFNKGEPFVITGKNAYKYLKARNETSTNASLLRLERQIDYLKKYSAKAISKTKNDLSFPVKLYNKVVNNVTTDINVSKVTFLASCILKEKENVNLDFVQIKGEQIKGEGSYAEFYPDETALFEMVLDIFYSETV
;
A
#
# COMPACT_ATOMS: atom_id res chain seq x y z
N VAL A 1 15.49 7.58 8.57
CA VAL A 1 14.02 7.73 8.53
C VAL A 1 13.66 8.94 9.36
N ASN A 2 13.01 9.94 8.73
CA ASN A 2 12.70 11.21 9.38
C ASN A 2 11.29 11.26 9.98
N SER A 3 10.44 10.29 9.63
CA SER A 3 9.07 10.16 10.17
C SER A 3 8.53 8.77 9.92
N TYR A 4 7.57 8.36 10.73
CA TYR A 4 6.89 7.07 10.60
C TYR A 4 5.37 7.23 10.73
N PHE A 5 4.65 6.29 10.13
CA PHE A 5 3.20 6.20 10.20
C PHE A 5 2.81 4.72 10.20
N VAL A 6 2.41 4.22 11.36
CA VAL A 6 2.00 2.83 11.55
C VAL A 6 0.49 2.77 11.65
N ILE A 7 -0.11 1.98 10.77
CA ILE A 7 -1.57 1.82 10.65
C ILE A 7 -1.96 0.52 11.33
N ASP A 8 -2.94 0.56 12.20
CA ASP A 8 -3.60 -0.64 12.73
C ASP A 8 -4.81 -1.07 11.87
N ASP A 9 -5.34 -2.23 12.20
CA ASP A 9 -6.46 -2.83 11.47
C ASP A 9 -7.72 -1.94 11.47
N ASP A 10 -7.97 -1.24 12.57
CA ASP A 10 -9.16 -0.40 12.77
C ASP A 10 -9.09 0.89 11.91
N SER A 11 -7.89 1.29 11.50
CA SER A 11 -7.69 2.45 10.61
C SER A 11 -8.06 2.17 9.16
N MET A 12 -8.10 0.92 8.72
CA MET A 12 -8.32 0.58 7.32
C MET A 12 -9.70 1.00 6.81
N ALA A 13 -10.75 0.76 7.59
CA ALA A 13 -12.11 1.13 7.21
C ALA A 13 -12.30 2.65 7.06
N PRO A 14 -11.92 3.50 8.04
CA PRO A 14 -12.00 4.95 7.88
C PRO A 14 -11.11 5.49 6.75
N LEU A 15 -9.92 4.93 6.50
CA LEU A 15 -9.07 5.31 5.37
C LEU A 15 -9.77 5.01 4.03
N GLN A 16 -10.26 3.78 3.85
CA GLN A 16 -10.96 3.36 2.64
C GLN A 16 -12.23 4.20 2.40
N ASN A 17 -13.05 4.41 3.43
CA ASN A 17 -14.27 5.21 3.32
C ASN A 17 -13.98 6.67 2.93
N ALA A 18 -12.84 7.23 3.32
CA ALA A 18 -12.48 8.59 2.99
C ALA A 18 -12.20 8.78 1.48
N VAL A 19 -11.56 7.79 0.84
CA VAL A 19 -11.30 7.85 -0.61
C VAL A 19 -12.48 7.33 -1.44
N GLY A 20 -13.37 6.53 -0.83
CA GLY A 20 -14.49 5.86 -1.49
C GLY A 20 -14.07 4.53 -2.13
N ASP A 21 -15.02 3.81 -2.70
CA ASP A 21 -14.83 2.46 -3.22
C ASP A 21 -13.76 2.38 -4.31
N ILE A 22 -12.96 1.32 -4.28
CA ILE A 22 -11.88 1.06 -5.24
C ILE A 22 -12.17 -0.26 -5.96
N THR A 23 -12.23 -0.25 -7.28
CA THR A 23 -12.33 -1.48 -8.07
C THR A 23 -10.94 -1.99 -8.43
N VAL A 24 -10.70 -3.26 -8.15
CA VAL A 24 -9.47 -4.00 -8.45
C VAL A 24 -9.77 -5.22 -9.29
N ILE A 25 -8.72 -5.76 -9.93
CA ILE A 25 -8.77 -7.07 -10.59
C ILE A 25 -7.78 -7.98 -9.84
N PRO A 26 -8.28 -8.91 -9.01
CA PRO A 26 -7.41 -9.78 -8.24
C PRO A 26 -6.54 -10.67 -9.12
N ASN A 27 -5.29 -10.91 -8.70
CA ASN A 27 -4.34 -11.79 -9.37
C ASN A 27 -4.43 -13.25 -8.94
N GLU A 28 -5.26 -13.54 -7.93
CA GLU A 28 -5.54 -14.88 -7.41
C GLU A 28 -7.00 -15.02 -7.00
N THR A 29 -7.46 -16.26 -6.88
CA THR A 29 -8.78 -16.59 -6.30
C THR A 29 -8.62 -16.89 -4.82
N ILE A 30 -9.49 -16.32 -3.99
CA ILE A 30 -9.62 -16.62 -2.56
C ILE A 30 -11.03 -17.12 -2.29
N GLU A 31 -11.11 -18.31 -1.70
CA GLU A 31 -12.36 -18.97 -1.32
C GLU A 31 -12.32 -19.37 0.15
N LYS A 32 -13.51 -19.54 0.74
CA LYS A 32 -13.69 -20.04 2.11
C LYS A 32 -13.00 -19.21 3.19
N GLN A 33 -12.89 -17.90 2.96
CA GLN A 33 -12.37 -16.94 3.94
C GLN A 33 -13.42 -15.88 4.23
N GLU A 34 -13.09 -14.95 5.10
CA GLU A 34 -13.96 -13.81 5.46
C GLU A 34 -14.26 -12.87 4.28
N VAL A 35 -13.50 -12.98 3.19
CA VAL A 35 -13.70 -12.33 1.90
C VAL A 35 -13.43 -13.35 0.80
N GLU A 36 -14.25 -13.33 -0.22
CA GLU A 36 -14.11 -14.20 -1.39
C GLU A 36 -14.03 -13.34 -2.64
N PHE A 37 -13.15 -13.71 -3.55
CA PHE A 37 -13.00 -13.04 -4.84
C PHE A 37 -12.31 -13.96 -5.85
N ASN A 38 -12.56 -13.74 -7.13
CA ASN A 38 -12.02 -14.55 -8.22
C ASN A 38 -10.92 -13.82 -8.97
N LYS A 39 -9.90 -14.59 -9.37
CA LYS A 39 -8.84 -14.08 -10.25
C LYS A 39 -9.43 -13.55 -11.56
N GLY A 40 -9.02 -12.35 -11.93
CA GLY A 40 -9.40 -11.73 -13.20
C GLY A 40 -10.79 -11.09 -13.22
N GLU A 41 -11.60 -11.23 -12.18
CA GLU A 41 -12.92 -10.60 -12.09
C GLU A 41 -12.85 -9.28 -11.30
N PRO A 42 -13.66 -8.27 -11.69
CA PRO A 42 -13.71 -7.02 -10.92
C PRO A 42 -14.20 -7.26 -9.50
N PHE A 43 -13.44 -6.77 -8.51
CA PHE A 43 -13.80 -6.80 -7.11
C PHE A 43 -13.82 -5.38 -6.54
N VAL A 44 -14.90 -5.02 -5.81
CA VAL A 44 -15.06 -3.69 -5.21
C VAL A 44 -14.60 -3.69 -3.76
N ILE A 45 -13.56 -2.91 -3.50
CA ILE A 45 -13.04 -2.70 -2.14
C ILE A 45 -13.78 -1.53 -1.52
N THR A 46 -14.41 -1.79 -0.38
CA THR A 46 -15.13 -0.84 0.48
C THR A 46 -14.48 -0.79 1.85
N GLY A 47 -14.89 0.14 2.72
CA GLY A 47 -14.42 0.15 4.11
C GLY A 47 -14.71 -1.14 4.88
N LYS A 48 -15.73 -1.91 4.48
CA LYS A 48 -16.11 -3.16 5.17
C LYS A 48 -15.19 -4.33 4.85
N ASN A 49 -14.59 -4.36 3.66
CA ASN A 49 -13.82 -5.50 3.17
C ASN A 49 -12.34 -5.17 2.87
N ALA A 50 -11.91 -3.91 2.96
CA ALA A 50 -10.56 -3.48 2.61
C ALA A 50 -9.48 -4.26 3.38
N TYR A 51 -9.59 -4.31 4.70
CA TYR A 51 -8.65 -5.06 5.54
C TYR A 51 -8.63 -6.55 5.18
N LYS A 52 -9.81 -7.16 5.08
CA LYS A 52 -9.94 -8.59 4.75
C LYS A 52 -9.33 -8.90 3.39
N TYR A 53 -9.58 -8.06 2.38
CA TYR A 53 -9.00 -8.19 1.04
C TYR A 53 -7.47 -8.13 1.06
N LEU A 54 -6.90 -7.18 1.79
CA LEU A 54 -5.45 -6.98 1.85
C LEU A 54 -4.73 -8.05 2.69
N LYS A 55 -5.43 -8.64 3.67
CA LYS A 55 -4.91 -9.69 4.54
C LYS A 55 -5.06 -11.08 3.95
N ALA A 56 -6.09 -11.33 3.13
CA ALA A 56 -6.40 -12.64 2.57
C ALA A 56 -5.18 -13.30 1.95
N ARG A 57 -5.07 -14.61 2.10
CA ARG A 57 -3.93 -15.39 1.64
C ARG A 57 -4.38 -16.79 1.24
N ASN A 58 -3.99 -17.24 0.06
CA ASN A 58 -4.18 -18.61 -0.34
C ASN A 58 -3.10 -19.49 0.33
N GLU A 59 -3.45 -20.15 1.43
CA GLU A 59 -2.51 -20.95 2.23
C GLU A 59 -1.99 -22.19 1.49
N THR A 60 -2.64 -22.60 0.42
CA THR A 60 -2.23 -23.76 -0.39
C THR A 60 -1.21 -23.38 -1.48
N SER A 61 -1.03 -22.09 -1.75
CA SER A 61 -0.10 -21.60 -2.76
C SER A 61 1.29 -21.36 -2.18
N THR A 62 2.32 -21.88 -2.84
CA THR A 62 3.74 -21.59 -2.49
C THR A 62 4.09 -20.11 -2.66
N ASN A 63 3.39 -19.41 -3.56
CA ASN A 63 3.62 -17.99 -3.87
C ASN A 63 2.65 -17.04 -3.16
N ALA A 64 1.91 -17.51 -2.15
CA ALA A 64 0.86 -16.75 -1.48
C ALA A 64 1.33 -15.38 -0.94
N SER A 65 2.56 -15.29 -0.45
CA SER A 65 3.12 -14.04 0.06
C SER A 65 3.40 -13.04 -1.04
N LEU A 66 3.93 -13.47 -2.20
CA LEU A 66 4.18 -12.62 -3.36
C LEU A 66 2.86 -12.12 -3.97
N LEU A 67 1.90 -13.02 -4.18
CA LEU A 67 0.58 -12.66 -4.72
C LEU A 67 -0.14 -11.65 -3.82
N ARG A 68 -0.05 -11.82 -2.49
CA ARG A 68 -0.57 -10.85 -1.55
C ARG A 68 0.14 -9.49 -1.66
N LEU A 69 1.47 -9.48 -1.77
CA LEU A 69 2.25 -8.24 -1.92
C LEU A 69 1.87 -7.50 -3.21
N GLU A 70 1.78 -8.19 -4.34
CA GLU A 70 1.35 -7.61 -5.62
C GLU A 70 -0.06 -6.99 -5.51
N ARG A 71 -0.98 -7.69 -4.85
CA ARG A 71 -2.34 -7.21 -4.60
C ARG A 71 -2.35 -5.96 -3.70
N GLN A 72 -1.50 -5.92 -2.66
CA GLN A 72 -1.33 -4.76 -1.81
C GLN A 72 -0.77 -3.55 -2.57
N ILE A 73 0.21 -3.77 -3.46
CA ILE A 73 0.79 -2.73 -4.32
C ILE A 73 -0.28 -2.18 -5.29
N ASP A 74 -1.06 -3.06 -5.97
CA ASP A 74 -2.14 -2.62 -6.87
C ASP A 74 -3.18 -1.77 -6.13
N TYR A 75 -3.58 -2.20 -4.94
CA TYR A 75 -4.46 -1.43 -4.08
C TYR A 75 -3.87 -0.06 -3.72
N LEU A 76 -2.62 -0.01 -3.25
CA LEU A 76 -1.96 1.24 -2.85
C LEU A 76 -1.84 2.22 -4.01
N LYS A 77 -1.53 1.74 -5.22
CA LYS A 77 -1.52 2.58 -6.44
C LYS A 77 -2.87 3.23 -6.68
N LYS A 78 -3.96 2.46 -6.64
CA LYS A 78 -5.32 2.97 -6.86
C LYS A 78 -5.80 3.87 -5.73
N TYR A 79 -5.48 3.50 -4.49
CA TYR A 79 -5.78 4.32 -3.31
C TYR A 79 -5.10 5.69 -3.40
N SER A 80 -3.80 5.71 -3.69
CA SER A 80 -3.00 6.93 -3.80
C SER A 80 -3.51 7.84 -4.92
N ALA A 81 -3.82 7.27 -6.08
CA ALA A 81 -4.39 8.04 -7.18
C ALA A 81 -5.71 8.73 -6.80
N LYS A 82 -6.60 8.03 -6.10
CA LYS A 82 -7.85 8.61 -5.57
C LYS A 82 -7.61 9.67 -4.50
N ALA A 83 -6.69 9.41 -3.56
CA ALA A 83 -6.36 10.36 -2.50
C ALA A 83 -5.76 11.65 -3.07
N ILE A 84 -4.86 11.55 -4.05
CA ILE A 84 -4.29 12.70 -4.76
C ILE A 84 -5.37 13.48 -5.51
N SER A 85 -6.24 12.80 -6.24
CA SER A 85 -7.37 13.44 -6.93
C SER A 85 -8.28 14.19 -5.96
N LYS A 86 -8.63 13.59 -4.82
CA LYS A 86 -9.41 14.27 -3.77
C LYS A 86 -8.68 15.47 -3.17
N THR A 87 -7.38 15.36 -2.96
CA THR A 87 -6.55 16.47 -2.46
C THR A 87 -6.51 17.64 -3.44
N LYS A 88 -6.41 17.34 -4.76
CA LYS A 88 -6.48 18.39 -5.80
C LYS A 88 -7.83 19.13 -5.82
N ASN A 89 -8.92 18.44 -5.50
CA ASN A 89 -10.28 19.01 -5.45
C ASN A 89 -10.62 19.65 -4.10
N ASP A 90 -10.02 19.18 -3.01
CA ASP A 90 -10.23 19.69 -1.65
C ASP A 90 -8.90 19.70 -0.90
N LEU A 91 -8.28 20.86 -0.82
CA LEU A 91 -6.97 21.06 -0.15
C LEU A 91 -7.00 20.71 1.34
N SER A 92 -8.17 20.68 1.96
CA SER A 92 -8.34 20.26 3.36
C SER A 92 -8.44 18.74 3.53
N PHE A 93 -8.58 17.99 2.42
CA PHE A 93 -8.78 16.53 2.46
C PHE A 93 -7.68 15.78 3.22
N PRO A 94 -6.36 16.06 3.02
CA PRO A 94 -5.31 15.35 3.77
C PRO A 94 -5.42 15.53 5.28
N VAL A 95 -5.74 16.74 5.74
CA VAL A 95 -5.93 17.04 7.17
C VAL A 95 -7.20 16.36 7.70
N LYS A 96 -8.29 16.38 6.93
CA LYS A 96 -9.52 15.66 7.29
C LYS A 96 -9.28 14.16 7.40
N LEU A 97 -8.50 13.58 6.45
CA LEU A 97 -8.14 12.18 6.46
C LEU A 97 -7.30 11.82 7.69
N TYR A 98 -6.26 12.61 7.96
CA TYR A 98 -5.41 12.45 9.13
C TYR A 98 -6.22 12.46 10.43
N ASN A 99 -7.10 13.44 10.61
CA ASN A 99 -7.93 13.57 11.83
C ASN A 99 -8.91 12.40 12.02
N LYS A 100 -9.28 11.69 10.95
CA LYS A 100 -10.12 10.48 11.04
C LYS A 100 -9.39 9.27 11.59
N VAL A 101 -8.08 9.21 11.43
CA VAL A 101 -7.30 8.01 11.74
C VAL A 101 -6.27 8.22 12.84
N VAL A 102 -5.95 9.46 13.22
CA VAL A 102 -4.85 9.77 14.13
C VAL A 102 -4.94 9.06 15.49
N ASN A 103 -6.14 8.74 15.96
CA ASN A 103 -6.35 8.01 17.22
C ASN A 103 -6.10 6.49 17.11
N ASN A 104 -6.04 5.97 15.89
CA ASN A 104 -5.86 4.55 15.59
C ASN A 104 -4.58 4.29 14.80
N VAL A 105 -3.60 5.20 14.90
CA VAL A 105 -2.30 5.06 14.26
C VAL A 105 -1.20 5.47 15.24
N THR A 106 -0.03 4.89 15.07
CA THR A 106 1.17 5.33 15.80
C THR A 106 2.05 6.10 14.85
N THR A 107 2.25 7.39 15.12
CA THR A 107 2.98 8.28 14.22
C THR A 107 3.62 9.46 14.96
N ASP A 108 4.75 9.95 14.43
CA ASP A 108 5.36 11.24 14.79
C ASP A 108 4.93 12.35 13.83
N ILE A 109 4.10 12.04 12.84
CA ILE A 109 3.56 13.02 11.90
C ILE A 109 2.43 13.78 12.58
N ASN A 110 2.48 15.09 12.54
CA ASN A 110 1.44 15.99 13.01
C ASN A 110 0.76 16.72 11.83
N VAL A 111 -0.28 17.50 12.11
CA VAL A 111 -1.05 18.23 11.09
C VAL A 111 -0.15 19.15 10.24
N SER A 112 0.88 19.78 10.83
CA SER A 112 1.79 20.65 10.08
C SER A 112 2.62 19.84 9.06
N LYS A 113 3.13 18.67 9.45
CA LYS A 113 3.81 17.76 8.53
C LYS A 113 2.87 17.25 7.43
N VAL A 114 1.62 16.88 7.76
CA VAL A 114 0.59 16.49 6.77
C VAL A 114 0.36 17.61 5.76
N THR A 115 0.18 18.84 6.23
CA THR A 115 -0.04 20.01 5.36
C THR A 115 1.18 20.28 4.45
N PHE A 116 2.39 20.18 5.00
CA PHE A 116 3.61 20.31 4.23
C PHE A 116 3.71 19.25 3.12
N LEU A 117 3.53 17.97 3.46
CA LEU A 117 3.58 16.86 2.48
C LEU A 117 2.50 17.02 1.40
N ALA A 118 1.29 17.40 1.78
CA ALA A 118 0.22 17.69 0.82
C ALA A 118 0.60 18.84 -0.13
N SER A 119 1.26 19.89 0.38
CA SER A 119 1.73 21.01 -0.44
C SER A 119 2.80 20.59 -1.44
N CYS A 120 3.69 19.67 -1.08
CA CYS A 120 4.68 19.11 -1.98
C CYS A 120 4.00 18.35 -3.14
N ILE A 121 3.04 17.49 -2.82
CA ILE A 121 2.25 16.75 -3.83
C ILE A 121 1.54 17.71 -4.79
N LEU A 122 0.99 18.81 -4.28
CA LEU A 122 0.24 19.77 -5.10
C LEU A 122 1.14 20.66 -5.98
N LYS A 123 2.41 20.85 -5.62
CA LYS A 123 3.38 21.60 -6.43
C LYS A 123 3.80 20.84 -7.68
N GLU A 124 3.77 19.53 -7.64
CA GLU A 124 4.00 18.67 -8.81
C GLU A 124 2.79 18.77 -9.77
N LYS A 125 2.92 19.67 -10.78
CA LYS A 125 1.79 20.11 -11.62
C LYS A 125 1.16 19.01 -12.46
N GLU A 126 1.90 17.98 -12.89
CA GLU A 126 1.41 17.08 -13.92
C GLU A 126 1.29 15.61 -13.53
N ASN A 127 2.18 15.06 -12.74
CA ASN A 127 2.07 13.66 -12.32
C ASN A 127 2.87 13.42 -11.04
N VAL A 128 2.19 13.33 -9.92
CA VAL A 128 2.79 12.66 -8.77
C VAL A 128 2.95 11.19 -9.16
N ASN A 129 4.14 10.84 -9.60
CA ASN A 129 4.48 9.45 -9.83
C ASN A 129 4.89 8.83 -8.49
N LEU A 130 4.13 7.85 -8.04
CA LEU A 130 4.48 7.06 -6.87
C LEU A 130 5.13 5.77 -7.38
N ASP A 131 6.44 5.68 -7.23
CA ASP A 131 7.18 4.48 -7.58
C ASP A 131 7.07 3.46 -6.43
N PHE A 132 6.56 2.29 -6.78
CA PHE A 132 6.49 1.16 -5.87
C PHE A 132 7.64 0.22 -6.21
N VAL A 133 8.64 0.22 -5.37
CA VAL A 133 9.83 -0.60 -5.55
C VAL A 133 9.71 -1.86 -4.69
N GLN A 134 10.01 -3.00 -5.30
CA GLN A 134 10.00 -4.30 -4.65
C GLN A 134 11.40 -4.90 -4.66
N ILE A 135 11.83 -5.44 -3.53
CA ILE A 135 13.09 -6.19 -3.44
C ILE A 135 12.96 -7.44 -4.32
N LYS A 136 13.87 -7.58 -5.28
CA LYS A 136 13.98 -8.78 -6.12
C LYS A 136 14.57 -9.94 -5.33
N GLY A 137 14.16 -11.16 -5.63
CA GLY A 137 14.64 -12.35 -4.96
C GLY A 137 13.78 -13.57 -5.26
N GLU A 138 14.14 -14.68 -4.68
CA GLU A 138 13.45 -15.95 -4.84
C GLU A 138 12.75 -16.34 -3.54
N GLN A 139 11.53 -16.85 -3.69
CA GLN A 139 10.80 -17.47 -2.57
C GLN A 139 10.92 -18.97 -2.71
N ILE A 140 11.51 -19.62 -1.72
CA ILE A 140 11.63 -21.07 -1.66
C ILE A 140 10.84 -21.62 -0.47
N LYS A 141 10.51 -22.90 -0.55
CA LYS A 141 9.93 -23.61 0.59
C LYS A 141 11.08 -23.97 1.53
N GLY A 142 11.07 -23.33 2.71
CA GLY A 142 12.04 -23.60 3.77
C GLY A 142 11.82 -24.97 4.44
N GLU A 143 12.67 -25.28 5.39
CA GLU A 143 12.48 -26.45 6.26
C GLU A 143 11.23 -26.25 7.11
N GLY A 144 10.19 -27.04 6.84
CA GLY A 144 8.91 -26.97 7.53
C GLY A 144 7.79 -26.33 6.69
N SER A 145 6.89 -25.58 7.35
CA SER A 145 5.70 -24.98 6.72
C SER A 145 5.88 -23.54 6.25
N TYR A 146 7.06 -22.97 6.41
CA TYR A 146 7.31 -21.57 6.13
C TYR A 146 8.00 -21.39 4.78
N ALA A 147 7.62 -20.33 4.08
CA ALA A 147 8.34 -19.87 2.91
C ALA A 147 9.47 -18.93 3.34
N GLU A 148 10.65 -19.11 2.78
CA GLU A 148 11.82 -18.27 2.99
C GLU A 148 12.03 -17.42 1.74
N PHE A 149 12.39 -16.15 1.93
CA PHE A 149 12.69 -15.23 0.84
C PHE A 149 14.19 -14.93 0.83
N TYR A 150 14.82 -15.19 -0.30
CA TYR A 150 16.24 -14.92 -0.54
C TYR A 150 16.34 -13.73 -1.48
N PRO A 151 16.74 -12.53 -0.98
CA PRO A 151 16.90 -11.37 -1.83
C PRO A 151 18.07 -11.56 -2.79
N ASP A 152 17.94 -11.03 -3.99
CA ASP A 152 19.08 -10.80 -4.88
C ASP A 152 19.89 -9.63 -4.30
N GLU A 153 21.02 -9.93 -3.70
CA GLU A 153 21.85 -8.94 -3.00
C GLU A 153 22.40 -7.86 -3.94
N THR A 154 22.70 -8.19 -5.20
CA THR A 154 23.16 -7.22 -6.20
C THR A 154 22.04 -6.25 -6.55
N ALA A 155 20.85 -6.78 -6.89
CA ALA A 155 19.69 -5.95 -7.20
C ALA A 155 19.22 -5.12 -6.00
N LEU A 156 19.36 -5.65 -4.78
CA LEU A 156 19.06 -4.91 -3.53
C LEU A 156 20.04 -3.74 -3.34
N PHE A 157 21.33 -3.98 -3.56
CA PHE A 157 22.36 -2.94 -3.45
C PHE A 157 22.14 -1.82 -4.47
N GLU A 158 21.91 -2.15 -5.74
CA GLU A 158 21.59 -1.20 -6.81
C GLU A 158 20.33 -0.37 -6.46
N MET A 159 19.27 -1.04 -6.01
CA MET A 159 18.03 -0.38 -5.59
C MET A 159 18.27 0.62 -4.44
N VAL A 160 19.09 0.27 -3.46
CA VAL A 160 19.43 1.17 -2.34
C VAL A 160 20.21 2.37 -2.84
N LEU A 161 21.16 2.19 -3.79
CA LEU A 161 21.89 3.29 -4.40
C LEU A 161 20.95 4.23 -5.14
N ASP A 162 20.05 3.70 -5.97
CA ASP A 162 19.11 4.49 -6.77
C ASP A 162 18.14 5.32 -5.89
N ILE A 163 17.69 4.77 -4.76
CA ILE A 163 16.68 5.42 -3.92
C ILE A 163 17.30 6.43 -2.95
N PHE A 164 18.47 6.14 -2.38
CA PHE A 164 19.02 6.88 -1.25
C PHE A 164 20.29 7.66 -1.56
N TYR A 165 20.91 7.41 -2.69
CA TYR A 165 22.17 8.05 -3.06
C TYR A 165 22.05 8.65 -4.46
N SER A 166 22.37 9.93 -4.61
CA SER A 166 22.55 10.57 -5.90
C SER A 166 24.03 10.48 -6.31
N GLU A 167 24.30 10.32 -7.60
CA GLU A 167 25.67 10.47 -8.09
C GLU A 167 26.16 11.90 -7.76
N THR A 168 27.29 11.99 -7.06
CA THR A 168 28.00 13.25 -6.91
C THR A 168 28.75 13.51 -8.21
N VAL A 169 28.27 14.48 -8.98
CA VAL A 169 28.96 15.04 -10.14
C VAL A 169 30.09 15.94 -9.69
#